data_9dd5d166c826c639dfeac1a354d02942
#
_entry.id   9dd5d166c826c639dfeac1a354d02942
#
_cell.length_a   1.000
_cell.length_b   1.000
_cell.length_c   1.000
_cell.angle_alpha   90.00
_cell.angle_beta   90.00
_cell.angle_gamma   90.00
#
_symmetry.space_group_name_H-M   'P 1'
#
loop_
_entity.id
_entity.type
_entity.pdbx_description
1 polymer ?
#
loop_
_entity_poly.entity_id
_entity_poly.type
_entity_poly.pdbx_seq_one_letter_code
_entity_poly.pdbx_strand_id
1 'polypeptide(L)'
;MSSFEVRGGNALKGTIIPQGAKNEALQILSAVVLSNDPITISNIPNIVDVNLLIELLHEMGVTVEKLNEGIYRFQADKIDPQYLASEDFRKKSGRLRGSVMLAGPILARFNIAYLPKPGGDKIGRRRLDTHIIGFEKLGAKYSYDQDLACFTIKTNGLKGCYMLLDEPSVTGTANIVMAAVLAEGITTIYNAACEPYLQQLCSMLNNMGAKITGVGSNLLTIEGVKKLGGTEHRILPDMIEIGSFIGLAAMTKSEIRIKDAGVKHLGIIPEKFKLLGIDFDIQGDDIFIPAQEDYEIQTYMDGGILTIYDNPWPGFTPDLLSIVLVTATQARGSVLIHQKMFESRLFFTDKLIDMGAQIILCDPHRATVIGLGRKHPLRGITMSSPDIRAG
;
A
#
# COMPACT_ATOMS: atom_id res chain seq x y z
N MET A 1 -9.36 -19.64 -13.88
CA MET A 1 -9.55 -18.77 -12.69
C MET A 1 -9.71 -19.68 -11.51
N SER A 2 -8.98 -19.43 -10.43
CA SER A 2 -9.21 -20.11 -9.15
C SER A 2 -10.43 -19.51 -8.47
N SER A 3 -11.20 -20.35 -7.77
CA SER A 3 -12.37 -19.92 -7.00
C SER A 3 -12.27 -20.47 -5.58
N PHE A 4 -12.88 -19.76 -4.63
CA PHE A 4 -13.02 -20.20 -3.25
C PHE A 4 -14.49 -20.48 -2.95
N GLU A 5 -14.79 -21.56 -2.26
CA GLU A 5 -16.09 -21.80 -1.63
C GLU A 5 -15.95 -21.42 -0.15
N VAL A 6 -16.68 -20.40 0.28
CA VAL A 6 -16.67 -19.92 1.67
C VAL A 6 -17.94 -20.38 2.37
N ARG A 7 -17.81 -21.13 3.47
CA ARG A 7 -18.91 -21.56 4.34
C ARG A 7 -18.89 -20.70 5.60
N GLY A 8 -19.79 -19.72 5.64
CA GLY A 8 -19.93 -18.79 6.76
C GLY A 8 -20.67 -19.40 7.96
N GLY A 9 -20.96 -18.53 8.94
CA GLY A 9 -21.73 -18.88 10.14
C GLY A 9 -20.94 -19.50 11.29
N ASN A 10 -19.61 -19.59 11.17
CA ASN A 10 -18.73 -20.16 12.20
C ASN A 10 -18.01 -19.04 12.97
N ALA A 11 -18.07 -19.07 14.30
CA ALA A 11 -17.21 -18.26 15.14
C ALA A 11 -15.77 -18.82 15.11
N LEU A 12 -14.81 -17.93 15.03
CA LEU A 12 -13.39 -18.26 15.03
C LEU A 12 -12.77 -17.95 16.39
N LYS A 13 -11.73 -18.70 16.76
CA LYS A 13 -10.96 -18.45 17.97
C LYS A 13 -9.50 -18.77 17.75
N GLY A 14 -8.62 -17.85 18.14
CA GLY A 14 -7.19 -18.11 18.04
C GLY A 14 -6.34 -16.86 17.91
N THR A 15 -5.08 -17.10 17.54
CA THR A 15 -4.08 -16.06 17.36
C THR A 15 -3.64 -16.00 15.89
N ILE A 16 -3.56 -14.80 15.35
CA ILE A 16 -3.11 -14.51 13.99
C ILE A 16 -1.87 -13.63 14.08
N ILE A 17 -0.89 -13.90 13.24
CA ILE A 17 0.28 -13.05 13.01
C ILE A 17 0.12 -12.47 11.60
N PRO A 18 -0.04 -11.15 11.44
CA PRO A 18 -0.20 -10.52 10.14
C PRO A 18 1.06 -10.72 9.28
N GLN A 19 0.88 -10.89 7.98
CA GLN A 19 1.98 -10.91 7.04
C GLN A 19 2.61 -9.51 6.91
N GLY A 20 3.78 -9.45 6.28
CA GLY A 20 4.43 -8.19 5.93
C GLY A 20 3.60 -7.36 4.95
N ALA A 21 3.64 -6.04 5.13
CA ALA A 21 2.87 -5.09 4.32
C ALA A 21 3.26 -5.14 2.84
N LYS A 22 2.32 -5.50 1.95
CA LYS A 22 2.52 -5.53 0.51
C LYS A 22 3.10 -4.22 -0.02
N ASN A 23 2.51 -3.09 0.37
CA ASN A 23 2.86 -1.78 -0.16
C ASN A 23 4.26 -1.34 0.28
N GLU A 24 4.71 -1.76 1.46
CA GLU A 24 6.08 -1.57 1.92
C GLU A 24 7.04 -2.49 1.16
N ALA A 25 6.72 -3.78 1.05
CA ALA A 25 7.57 -4.75 0.37
C ALA A 25 7.95 -4.31 -1.04
N LEU A 26 6.99 -3.79 -1.82
CA LEU A 26 7.25 -3.31 -3.18
C LEU A 26 8.21 -2.11 -3.22
N GLN A 27 8.16 -1.21 -2.23
CA GLN A 27 9.08 -0.07 -2.13
C GLN A 27 10.48 -0.52 -1.69
N ILE A 28 10.55 -1.29 -0.60
CA ILE A 28 11.79 -1.79 -0.01
C ILE A 28 12.57 -2.66 -0.98
N LEU A 29 11.89 -3.58 -1.68
CA LEU A 29 12.51 -4.43 -2.69
C LEU A 29 13.02 -3.64 -3.90
N SER A 30 12.32 -2.58 -4.29
CA SER A 30 12.82 -1.68 -5.35
C SER A 30 14.06 -0.90 -4.92
N ALA A 31 14.12 -0.51 -3.65
CA ALA A 31 15.26 0.25 -3.10
C ALA A 31 16.56 -0.56 -3.00
N VAL A 32 16.52 -1.91 -3.05
CA VAL A 32 17.75 -2.73 -3.04
C VAL A 32 18.64 -2.43 -4.24
N VAL A 33 18.05 -1.97 -5.33
CA VAL A 33 18.76 -1.56 -6.54
C VAL A 33 19.72 -0.40 -6.28
N LEU A 34 19.55 0.39 -5.23
CA LEU A 34 20.35 1.58 -4.92
C LEU A 34 21.75 1.28 -4.37
N SER A 35 22.03 0.05 -3.95
CA SER A 35 23.32 -0.31 -3.36
C SER A 35 23.94 -1.56 -4.04
N ASN A 36 25.28 -1.61 -4.06
CA ASN A 36 26.03 -2.82 -4.41
C ASN A 36 26.23 -3.76 -3.22
N ASP A 37 26.06 -3.24 -1.99
CA ASP A 37 26.29 -3.99 -0.77
C ASP A 37 25.08 -4.87 -0.43
N PRO A 38 25.26 -6.00 0.26
CA PRO A 38 24.16 -6.89 0.62
C PRO A 38 23.11 -6.21 1.52
N ILE A 39 21.85 -6.46 1.23
CA ILE A 39 20.70 -5.99 2.00
C ILE A 39 19.87 -7.20 2.41
N THR A 40 19.63 -7.36 3.72
CA THR A 40 18.78 -8.44 4.25
C THR A 40 17.42 -7.88 4.61
N ILE A 41 16.37 -8.46 4.05
CA ILE A 41 14.98 -8.04 4.30
C ILE A 41 14.22 -9.21 4.92
N SER A 42 13.54 -8.95 6.02
CA SER A 42 12.72 -9.93 6.75
C SER A 42 11.23 -9.54 6.74
N ASN A 43 10.36 -10.50 7.06
CA ASN A 43 8.91 -10.37 7.00
C ASN A 43 8.38 -10.05 5.60
N ILE A 44 9.04 -10.56 4.56
CA ILE A 44 8.56 -10.43 3.18
C ILE A 44 7.31 -11.30 3.01
N PRO A 45 6.16 -10.74 2.60
CA PRO A 45 4.94 -11.53 2.43
C PRO A 45 5.03 -12.43 1.19
N ASN A 46 4.52 -13.66 1.32
CA ASN A 46 4.46 -14.61 0.21
C ASN A 46 3.19 -14.38 -0.62
N ILE A 47 3.22 -13.37 -1.47
CA ILE A 47 2.12 -13.00 -2.36
C ILE A 47 2.61 -12.82 -3.79
N VAL A 48 1.71 -12.99 -4.76
CA VAL A 48 2.04 -13.01 -6.20
C VAL A 48 2.83 -11.77 -6.64
N ASP A 49 2.35 -10.56 -6.29
CA ASP A 49 3.01 -9.32 -6.71
C ASP A 49 4.44 -9.19 -6.18
N VAL A 50 4.68 -9.61 -4.93
CA VAL A 50 6.00 -9.55 -4.30
C VAL A 50 6.93 -10.59 -4.91
N ASN A 51 6.44 -11.81 -5.13
CA ASN A 51 7.21 -12.87 -5.77
C ASN A 51 7.61 -12.49 -7.21
N LEU A 52 6.69 -11.89 -7.99
CA LEU A 52 6.98 -11.37 -9.33
C LEU A 52 8.05 -10.26 -9.32
N LEU A 53 8.05 -9.39 -8.30
CA LEU A 53 9.08 -8.37 -8.17
C LEU A 53 10.44 -8.99 -7.83
N ILE A 54 10.48 -9.99 -6.94
CA ILE A 54 11.71 -10.74 -6.61
C ILE A 54 12.27 -11.44 -7.84
N GLU A 55 11.41 -12.09 -8.63
CA GLU A 55 11.79 -12.72 -9.89
C GLU A 55 12.37 -11.69 -10.88
N LEU A 56 11.70 -10.54 -11.03
CA LEU A 56 12.16 -9.47 -11.90
C LEU A 56 13.52 -8.91 -11.46
N LEU A 57 13.75 -8.71 -10.16
CA LEU A 57 15.04 -8.29 -9.61
C LEU A 57 16.13 -9.32 -9.92
N HIS A 58 15.84 -10.61 -9.77
CA HIS A 58 16.80 -11.68 -10.10
C HIS A 58 17.19 -11.63 -11.58
N GLU A 59 16.22 -11.49 -12.48
CA GLU A 59 16.46 -11.39 -13.92
C GLU A 59 17.22 -10.12 -14.32
N MET A 60 17.07 -9.03 -13.56
CA MET A 60 17.87 -7.82 -13.73
C MET A 60 19.36 -8.01 -13.34
N GLY A 61 19.72 -9.12 -12.74
CA GLY A 61 21.06 -9.42 -12.25
C GLY A 61 21.28 -9.17 -10.76
N VAL A 62 20.22 -8.96 -9.98
CA VAL A 62 20.31 -8.93 -8.52
C VAL A 62 20.48 -10.37 -8.00
N THR A 63 21.53 -10.60 -7.21
CA THR A 63 21.67 -11.88 -6.50
C THR A 63 20.62 -11.95 -5.41
N VAL A 64 19.76 -12.97 -5.45
CA VAL A 64 18.67 -13.21 -4.48
C VAL A 64 18.92 -14.53 -3.76
N GLU A 65 19.11 -14.48 -2.45
CA GLU A 65 19.31 -15.63 -1.59
C GLU A 65 18.18 -15.71 -0.56
N LYS A 66 17.39 -16.79 -0.61
CA LYS A 66 16.37 -17.07 0.42
C LYS A 66 17.07 -17.68 1.65
N LEU A 67 17.13 -16.92 2.74
CA LEU A 67 17.75 -17.36 3.99
C LEU A 67 16.80 -18.19 4.85
N ASN A 68 15.54 -17.80 4.87
CA ASN A 68 14.46 -18.50 5.60
C ASN A 68 13.10 -18.08 5.00
N GLU A 69 11.99 -18.62 5.55
CA GLU A 69 10.65 -18.17 5.15
C GLU A 69 10.48 -16.67 5.43
N GLY A 70 10.12 -15.91 4.39
CA GLY A 70 9.98 -14.45 4.46
C GLY A 70 11.28 -13.68 4.72
N ILE A 71 12.47 -14.32 4.65
CA ILE A 71 13.77 -13.65 4.86
C ILE A 71 14.67 -13.89 3.65
N TYR A 72 15.06 -12.79 3.00
CA TYR A 72 15.91 -12.83 1.82
C TYR A 72 17.07 -11.86 1.95
N ARG A 73 18.20 -12.23 1.33
CA ARG A 73 19.33 -11.34 1.10
C ARG A 73 19.40 -10.99 -0.38
N PHE A 74 19.57 -9.71 -0.65
CA PHE A 74 19.68 -9.15 -1.99
C PHE A 74 21.03 -8.49 -2.16
N GLN A 75 21.65 -8.64 -3.34
CA GLN A 75 22.86 -7.90 -3.70
C GLN A 75 22.77 -7.48 -5.18
N ALA A 76 22.77 -6.17 -5.41
CA ALA A 76 22.53 -5.57 -6.71
C ALA A 76 23.81 -5.05 -7.37
N ASP A 77 24.92 -5.80 -7.27
CA ASP A 77 26.23 -5.46 -7.82
C ASP A 77 26.43 -5.84 -9.31
N LYS A 78 25.52 -6.66 -9.86
CA LYS A 78 25.62 -7.22 -11.22
C LYS A 78 24.42 -6.92 -12.11
N ILE A 79 23.74 -5.79 -11.87
CA ILE A 79 22.60 -5.40 -12.71
C ILE A 79 23.09 -5.17 -14.15
N ASP A 80 22.36 -5.79 -15.10
CA ASP A 80 22.63 -5.66 -16.53
C ASP A 80 21.81 -4.50 -17.15
N PRO A 81 22.44 -3.37 -17.52
CA PRO A 81 21.74 -2.28 -18.17
C PRO A 81 21.14 -2.65 -19.54
N GLN A 82 21.67 -3.67 -20.23
CA GLN A 82 21.13 -4.12 -21.52
C GLN A 82 19.79 -4.84 -21.30
N TYR A 83 19.67 -5.63 -20.23
CA TYR A 83 18.42 -6.27 -19.89
C TYR A 83 17.32 -5.23 -19.58
N LEU A 84 17.65 -4.13 -18.91
CA LEU A 84 16.68 -3.06 -18.63
C LEU A 84 16.07 -2.44 -19.88
N ALA A 85 16.78 -2.45 -21.01
CA ALA A 85 16.30 -1.97 -22.31
C ALA A 85 15.52 -3.03 -23.09
N SER A 86 15.49 -4.28 -22.64
CA SER A 86 14.94 -5.42 -23.37
C SER A 86 13.40 -5.40 -23.43
N GLU A 87 12.85 -6.10 -24.43
CA GLU A 87 11.42 -6.35 -24.53
C GLU A 87 10.91 -7.20 -23.36
N ASP A 88 11.71 -8.18 -22.92
CA ASP A 88 11.38 -9.05 -21.81
C ASP A 88 11.18 -8.28 -20.52
N PHE A 89 12.11 -7.38 -20.18
CA PHE A 89 11.96 -6.48 -19.02
C PHE A 89 10.68 -5.66 -19.13
N ARG A 90 10.40 -5.02 -20.27
CA ARG A 90 9.18 -4.21 -20.46
C ARG A 90 7.91 -5.05 -20.31
N LYS A 91 7.89 -6.27 -20.86
CA LYS A 91 6.73 -7.15 -20.81
C LYS A 91 6.46 -7.63 -19.39
N LYS A 92 7.48 -8.01 -18.63
CA LYS A 92 7.35 -8.50 -17.24
C LYS A 92 7.03 -7.35 -16.28
N SER A 93 7.75 -6.25 -16.36
CA SER A 93 7.48 -5.07 -15.52
C SER A 93 6.09 -4.47 -15.81
N GLY A 94 5.62 -4.50 -17.06
CA GLY A 94 4.28 -4.08 -17.43
C GLY A 94 3.14 -4.88 -16.79
N ARG A 95 3.39 -6.12 -16.37
CA ARG A 95 2.38 -6.97 -15.68
C ARG A 95 2.20 -6.62 -14.21
N LEU A 96 3.21 -6.04 -13.59
CA LEU A 96 3.23 -5.71 -12.17
C LEU A 96 3.17 -4.20 -11.98
N ARG A 97 2.09 -3.68 -11.39
CA ARG A 97 2.04 -2.24 -11.12
C ARG A 97 3.16 -1.76 -10.20
N GLY A 98 3.55 -2.57 -9.22
CA GLY A 98 4.65 -2.27 -8.30
C GLY A 98 6.00 -2.02 -8.97
N SER A 99 6.21 -2.52 -10.20
CA SER A 99 7.45 -2.31 -10.95
C SER A 99 7.74 -0.83 -11.27
N VAL A 100 6.73 0.03 -11.23
CA VAL A 100 6.91 1.49 -11.37
C VAL A 100 7.93 2.03 -10.36
N MET A 101 8.06 1.38 -9.20
CA MET A 101 8.97 1.75 -8.14
C MET A 101 10.45 1.55 -8.50
N LEU A 102 10.75 0.75 -9.53
CA LEU A 102 12.11 0.54 -10.02
C LEU A 102 12.66 1.74 -10.80
N ALA A 103 11.79 2.64 -11.30
CA ALA A 103 12.22 3.74 -12.15
C ALA A 103 13.19 4.70 -11.45
N GLY A 104 12.89 5.09 -10.20
CA GLY A 104 13.75 5.99 -9.40
C GLY A 104 15.13 5.43 -9.13
N PRO A 105 15.25 4.24 -8.53
CA PRO A 105 16.55 3.65 -8.23
C PRO A 105 17.38 3.30 -9.50
N ILE A 106 16.73 2.84 -10.57
CA ILE A 106 17.42 2.57 -11.85
C ILE A 106 17.94 3.90 -12.45
N LEU A 107 17.11 4.94 -12.48
CA LEU A 107 17.52 6.25 -13.01
C LEU A 107 18.70 6.84 -12.20
N ALA A 108 18.65 6.73 -10.88
CA ALA A 108 19.70 7.25 -9.99
C ALA A 108 21.05 6.55 -10.20
N ARG A 109 21.07 5.25 -10.49
CA ARG A 109 22.30 4.48 -10.65
C ARG A 109 22.83 4.43 -12.08
N PHE A 110 21.94 4.34 -13.06
CA PHE A 110 22.30 4.07 -14.44
C PHE A 110 22.04 5.24 -15.39
N ASN A 111 21.52 6.36 -14.90
CA ASN A 111 21.17 7.55 -15.68
C ASN A 111 20.12 7.31 -16.78
N ILE A 112 19.53 6.14 -16.82
CA ILE A 112 18.46 5.77 -17.74
C ILE A 112 17.50 4.81 -17.04
N ALA A 113 16.20 5.01 -17.22
CA ALA A 113 15.16 4.10 -16.76
C ALA A 113 14.07 3.92 -17.83
N TYR A 114 13.45 2.76 -17.83
CA TYR A 114 12.33 2.42 -18.70
C TYR A 114 11.10 2.17 -17.82
N LEU A 115 10.01 2.88 -18.11
CA LEU A 115 8.77 2.81 -17.37
C LEU A 115 7.63 2.43 -18.31
N PRO A 116 7.36 1.12 -18.50
CA PRO A 116 6.23 0.68 -19.29
C PRO A 116 4.92 1.04 -18.59
N LYS A 117 3.84 1.20 -19.39
CA LYS A 117 2.50 1.41 -18.83
C LYS A 117 2.14 0.22 -17.92
N PRO A 118 1.99 0.44 -16.62
CA PRO A 118 1.77 -0.66 -15.69
C PRO A 118 0.36 -1.22 -15.80
N GLY A 119 0.23 -2.54 -15.62
CA GLY A 119 -1.03 -3.21 -15.37
C GLY A 119 -1.62 -2.90 -13.99
N GLY A 120 -2.48 -3.79 -13.50
CA GLY A 120 -3.08 -3.75 -12.15
C GLY A 120 -4.59 -3.54 -12.15
N ASP A 121 -5.16 -3.40 -10.95
CA ASP A 121 -6.61 -3.33 -10.72
C ASP A 121 -7.27 -2.11 -11.38
N LYS A 122 -8.51 -2.31 -11.82
CA LYS A 122 -9.35 -1.26 -12.44
C LYS A 122 -10.15 -0.50 -11.37
N ILE A 123 -9.47 0.29 -10.55
CA ILE A 123 -10.07 1.08 -9.46
C ILE A 123 -10.22 2.58 -9.79
N GLY A 124 -10.08 2.94 -11.06
CA GLY A 124 -10.06 4.31 -11.56
C GLY A 124 -8.75 4.67 -12.26
N ARG A 125 -8.65 5.93 -12.70
CA ARG A 125 -7.45 6.44 -13.38
C ARG A 125 -6.30 6.60 -12.38
N ARG A 126 -5.17 5.95 -12.66
CA ARG A 126 -3.96 5.98 -11.83
C ARG A 126 -2.82 6.56 -12.64
N ARG A 127 -2.66 7.86 -12.51
CA ARG A 127 -1.67 8.64 -13.26
C ARG A 127 -0.24 8.29 -12.85
N LEU A 128 0.70 8.51 -13.77
CA LEU A 128 2.14 8.41 -13.54
C LEU A 128 2.83 9.78 -13.59
N ASP A 129 2.05 10.83 -13.75
CA ASP A 129 2.54 12.19 -13.96
C ASP A 129 3.44 12.66 -12.83
N THR A 130 3.05 12.39 -11.57
CA THR A 130 3.85 12.78 -10.39
C THR A 130 5.27 12.18 -10.42
N HIS A 131 5.41 10.92 -10.91
CA HIS A 131 6.74 10.30 -11.06
C HIS A 131 7.58 11.05 -12.10
N ILE A 132 7.00 11.28 -13.28
CA ILE A 132 7.70 11.92 -14.41
C ILE A 132 8.06 13.37 -14.06
N ILE A 133 7.11 14.15 -13.54
CA ILE A 133 7.33 15.54 -13.09
C ILE A 133 8.44 15.60 -12.04
N GLY A 134 8.45 14.67 -11.08
CA GLY A 134 9.50 14.60 -10.08
C GLY A 134 10.88 14.36 -10.67
N PHE A 135 10.99 13.43 -11.63
CA PHE A 135 12.26 13.15 -12.32
C PHE A 135 12.71 14.32 -13.20
N GLU A 136 11.79 15.00 -13.88
CA GLU A 136 12.11 16.22 -14.65
C GLU A 136 12.65 17.33 -13.75
N LYS A 137 12.04 17.53 -12.58
CA LYS A 137 12.51 18.51 -11.60
C LYS A 137 13.92 18.19 -11.09
N LEU A 138 14.27 16.91 -10.96
CA LEU A 138 15.62 16.45 -10.66
C LEU A 138 16.59 16.55 -11.87
N GLY A 139 16.15 17.05 -13.02
CA GLY A 139 16.98 17.28 -14.21
C GLY A 139 16.98 16.13 -15.23
N ALA A 140 16.09 15.17 -15.11
CA ALA A 140 15.91 14.13 -16.12
C ALA A 140 15.05 14.65 -17.31
N LYS A 141 15.17 13.97 -18.45
CA LYS A 141 14.32 14.18 -19.62
C LYS A 141 13.62 12.87 -19.94
N TYR A 142 12.39 12.95 -20.44
CA TYR A 142 11.66 11.77 -20.86
C TYR A 142 11.19 11.85 -22.31
N SER A 143 10.96 10.68 -22.88
CA SER A 143 10.23 10.48 -24.13
C SER A 143 9.23 9.33 -23.93
N TYR A 144 8.09 9.40 -24.61
CA TYR A 144 7.08 8.34 -24.59
C TYR A 144 7.00 7.69 -25.95
N ASP A 145 7.21 6.40 -26.01
CA ASP A 145 7.04 5.58 -27.20
C ASP A 145 5.62 5.01 -27.16
N GLN A 146 4.80 5.39 -28.15
CA GLN A 146 3.39 4.97 -28.24
C GLN A 146 3.27 3.48 -28.62
N ASP A 147 4.14 2.98 -29.48
CA ASP A 147 4.10 1.59 -29.96
C ASP A 147 4.50 0.61 -28.85
N LEU A 148 5.47 0.99 -28.05
CA LEU A 148 5.94 0.21 -26.91
C LEU A 148 5.14 0.51 -25.62
N ALA A 149 4.29 1.54 -25.62
CA ALA A 149 3.60 2.06 -24.44
C ALA A 149 4.54 2.24 -23.24
N CYS A 150 5.71 2.86 -23.47
CA CYS A 150 6.82 2.92 -22.52
C CYS A 150 7.42 4.33 -22.47
N PHE A 151 7.64 4.85 -21.26
CA PHE A 151 8.49 6.02 -21.05
C PHE A 151 9.96 5.59 -21.00
N THR A 152 10.81 6.32 -21.70
CA THR A 152 12.26 6.29 -21.54
C THR A 152 12.68 7.57 -20.83
N ILE A 153 13.34 7.45 -19.69
CA ILE A 153 13.75 8.57 -18.81
C ILE A 153 15.27 8.56 -18.78
N LYS A 154 15.90 9.70 -19.06
CA LYS A 154 17.37 9.84 -19.14
C LYS A 154 17.84 11.07 -18.40
N THR A 155 19.04 11.00 -17.82
CA THR A 155 19.70 12.13 -17.16
C THR A 155 21.21 12.10 -17.44
N ASN A 156 21.88 13.25 -17.28
CA ASN A 156 23.33 13.37 -17.23
C ASN A 156 23.84 13.55 -15.78
N GLY A 157 23.04 13.15 -14.81
CA GLY A 157 23.24 13.34 -13.38
C GLY A 157 22.05 14.07 -12.78
N LEU A 158 21.46 13.48 -11.72
CA LEU A 158 20.34 14.07 -11.00
C LEU A 158 20.82 15.20 -10.09
N LYS A 159 20.05 16.28 -9.99
CA LYS A 159 20.35 17.45 -9.16
C LYS A 159 19.20 17.73 -8.21
N GLY A 160 19.54 18.00 -6.97
CA GLY A 160 18.59 18.38 -5.94
C GLY A 160 17.87 19.67 -6.28
N CYS A 161 16.61 19.75 -5.90
CA CYS A 161 15.77 20.93 -6.14
C CYS A 161 14.63 21.00 -5.11
N TYR A 162 13.97 22.15 -5.08
CA TYR A 162 12.67 22.26 -4.40
C TYR A 162 11.55 21.82 -5.34
N MET A 163 10.63 21.00 -4.82
CA MET A 163 9.42 20.65 -5.56
C MET A 163 8.19 20.63 -4.65
N LEU A 164 7.09 21.16 -5.17
CA LEU A 164 5.75 20.98 -4.64
C LEU A 164 5.06 19.95 -5.53
N LEU A 165 4.60 18.84 -4.92
CA LEU A 165 3.83 17.82 -5.63
C LEU A 165 2.37 18.27 -5.75
N ASP A 166 1.75 17.98 -6.90
CA ASP A 166 0.33 18.29 -7.17
C ASP A 166 -0.62 17.41 -6.35
N GLU A 167 -0.15 16.21 -5.96
CA GLU A 167 -0.86 15.29 -5.08
C GLU A 167 0.11 14.56 -4.15
N PRO A 168 -0.31 14.15 -2.94
CA PRO A 168 0.51 13.32 -2.05
C PRO A 168 0.56 11.87 -2.54
N SER A 169 1.14 11.67 -3.72
CA SER A 169 1.27 10.35 -4.35
C SER A 169 2.28 9.51 -3.60
N VAL A 170 1.84 8.36 -3.06
CA VAL A 170 2.72 7.43 -2.33
C VAL A 170 3.84 6.91 -3.21
N THR A 171 3.48 6.33 -4.36
CA THR A 171 4.47 5.75 -5.27
C THR A 171 5.33 6.82 -5.95
N GLY A 172 4.75 7.99 -6.25
CA GLY A 172 5.47 9.15 -6.77
C GLY A 172 6.51 9.64 -5.79
N THR A 173 6.12 9.89 -4.53
CA THR A 173 7.05 10.33 -3.47
C THR A 173 8.17 9.31 -3.27
N ALA A 174 7.85 8.02 -3.17
CA ALA A 174 8.85 6.97 -2.96
C ALA A 174 9.86 6.89 -4.11
N ASN A 175 9.40 6.98 -5.35
CA ASN A 175 10.29 7.01 -6.52
C ASN A 175 11.20 8.25 -6.54
N ILE A 176 10.66 9.42 -6.21
CA ILE A 176 11.43 10.67 -6.14
C ILE A 176 12.45 10.59 -5.00
N VAL A 177 12.07 10.07 -3.83
CA VAL A 177 13.00 9.84 -2.70
C VAL A 177 14.14 8.93 -3.13
N MET A 178 13.84 7.78 -3.75
CA MET A 178 14.85 6.82 -4.22
C MET A 178 15.77 7.41 -5.31
N ALA A 179 15.28 8.33 -6.12
CA ALA A 179 16.11 9.05 -7.07
C ALA A 179 16.96 10.14 -6.39
N ALA A 180 16.38 10.88 -5.46
CA ALA A 180 17.00 12.03 -4.80
C ALA A 180 18.15 11.68 -3.84
N VAL A 181 18.13 10.48 -3.24
CA VAL A 181 19.20 10.07 -2.30
C VAL A 181 20.59 9.98 -2.93
N LEU A 182 20.67 9.86 -4.26
CA LEU A 182 21.91 9.87 -5.02
C LEU A 182 22.06 11.12 -5.91
N ALA A 183 21.13 12.08 -5.84
CA ALA A 183 21.22 13.33 -6.60
C ALA A 183 22.25 14.29 -5.99
N GLU A 184 22.89 15.12 -6.80
CA GLU A 184 23.80 16.15 -6.32
C GLU A 184 23.04 17.29 -5.59
N GLY A 185 23.41 17.61 -4.37
CA GLY A 185 22.82 18.73 -3.60
C GLY A 185 21.63 18.31 -2.73
N ILE A 186 20.72 19.24 -2.48
CA ILE A 186 19.59 19.07 -1.58
C ILE A 186 18.29 19.06 -2.37
N THR A 187 17.45 18.04 -2.11
CA THR A 187 16.08 17.97 -2.61
C THR A 187 15.10 18.21 -1.48
N THR A 188 14.16 19.14 -1.69
CA THR A 188 13.04 19.37 -0.79
C THR A 188 11.75 18.98 -1.50
N ILE A 189 10.99 18.06 -0.92
CA ILE A 189 9.69 17.60 -1.45
C ILE A 189 8.61 18.12 -0.51
N TYR A 190 7.76 19.02 -0.97
CA TYR A 190 6.59 19.48 -0.25
C TYR A 190 5.34 18.81 -0.82
N ASN A 191 4.34 18.57 0.02
CA ASN A 191 3.19 17.74 -0.26
C ASN A 191 3.57 16.26 -0.54
N ALA A 192 4.64 15.79 0.11
CA ALA A 192 5.04 14.39 0.08
C ALA A 192 3.98 13.50 0.76
N ALA A 193 3.82 12.28 0.28
CA ALA A 193 3.11 11.26 1.02
C ALA A 193 3.87 10.90 2.31
N CYS A 194 3.15 10.45 3.35
CA CYS A 194 3.77 10.16 4.65
C CYS A 194 3.22 8.89 5.32
N GLU A 195 2.70 7.96 4.55
CA GLU A 195 2.23 6.65 5.00
C GLU A 195 3.34 5.85 5.72
N PRO A 196 3.00 4.98 6.67
CA PRO A 196 3.98 4.19 7.44
C PRO A 196 5.00 3.47 6.56
N TYR A 197 4.57 2.87 5.46
CA TYR A 197 5.48 2.17 4.55
C TYR A 197 6.46 3.09 3.79
N LEU A 198 6.09 4.36 3.55
CA LEU A 198 7.04 5.36 3.02
C LEU A 198 8.01 5.82 4.11
N GLN A 199 7.54 5.96 5.36
CA GLN A 199 8.41 6.24 6.48
C GLN A 199 9.46 5.13 6.66
N GLN A 200 9.06 3.86 6.49
CA GLN A 200 9.96 2.71 6.54
C GLN A 200 10.97 2.71 5.39
N LEU A 201 10.56 3.07 4.18
CA LEU A 201 11.50 3.28 3.07
C LEU A 201 12.57 4.32 3.42
N CYS A 202 12.15 5.50 3.91
CA CYS A 202 13.07 6.55 4.32
C CYS A 202 14.00 6.09 5.47
N SER A 203 13.46 5.34 6.44
CA SER A 203 14.23 4.77 7.55
C SER A 203 15.28 3.78 7.04
N MET A 204 14.89 2.84 6.15
CA MET A 204 15.83 1.90 5.55
C MET A 204 16.93 2.63 4.78
N LEU A 205 16.57 3.61 3.95
CA LEU A 205 17.55 4.41 3.20
C LEU A 205 18.52 5.16 4.12
N ASN A 206 18.02 5.73 5.23
CA ASN A 206 18.89 6.37 6.23
C ASN A 206 19.85 5.37 6.88
N ASN A 207 19.40 4.15 7.18
CA ASN A 207 20.27 3.08 7.67
C ASN A 207 21.31 2.64 6.63
N MET A 208 21.01 2.79 5.34
CA MET A 208 21.96 2.59 4.25
C MET A 208 22.95 3.75 4.06
N GLY A 209 22.77 4.85 4.80
CA GLY A 209 23.66 6.03 4.76
C GLY A 209 23.08 7.22 4.01
N ALA A 210 21.81 7.21 3.63
CA ALA A 210 21.13 8.40 3.12
C ALA A 210 20.95 9.45 4.22
N LYS A 211 20.61 10.67 3.82
CA LYS A 211 20.36 11.79 4.73
C LYS A 211 18.98 12.38 4.44
N ILE A 212 17.95 11.72 4.99
CA ILE A 212 16.55 12.13 4.83
C ILE A 212 16.02 12.62 6.16
N THR A 213 15.44 13.82 6.17
CA THR A 213 14.78 14.44 7.33
C THR A 213 13.33 14.78 7.01
N GLY A 214 12.52 15.05 8.04
CA GLY A 214 11.08 15.30 7.88
C GLY A 214 10.25 14.03 7.71
N VAL A 215 10.81 12.85 7.95
CA VAL A 215 10.12 11.55 7.84
C VAL A 215 8.87 11.54 8.72
N GLY A 216 7.74 11.14 8.13
CA GLY A 216 6.44 11.16 8.82
C GLY A 216 5.67 12.49 8.65
N SER A 217 6.22 13.45 7.93
CA SER A 217 5.53 14.69 7.55
C SER A 217 5.39 14.80 6.03
N ASN A 218 4.63 15.79 5.58
CA ASN A 218 4.47 16.09 4.16
C ASN A 218 5.60 16.97 3.57
N LEU A 219 6.65 17.21 4.35
CA LEU A 219 7.83 17.98 3.94
C LEU A 219 9.09 17.14 4.19
N LEU A 220 9.66 16.60 3.13
CA LEU A 220 10.90 15.82 3.18
C LEU A 220 12.07 16.67 2.67
N THR A 221 13.21 16.57 3.33
CA THR A 221 14.48 17.13 2.87
C THR A 221 15.51 16.02 2.75
N ILE A 222 16.14 15.90 1.60
CA ILE A 222 17.08 14.84 1.23
C ILE A 222 18.38 15.49 0.79
N GLU A 223 19.46 15.25 1.50
CA GLU A 223 20.81 15.57 1.05
C GLU A 223 21.39 14.37 0.32
N GLY A 224 21.67 14.52 -0.96
CA GLY A 224 22.17 13.42 -1.77
C GLY A 224 23.56 12.96 -1.34
N VAL A 225 23.81 11.66 -1.47
CA VAL A 225 25.08 11.02 -1.11
C VAL A 225 25.71 10.33 -2.31
N LYS A 226 27.02 10.11 -2.28
CA LYS A 226 27.73 9.48 -3.40
C LYS A 226 27.43 7.99 -3.56
N LYS A 227 27.12 7.30 -2.47
CA LYS A 227 26.79 5.86 -2.45
C LYS A 227 25.99 5.52 -1.20
N LEU A 228 25.22 4.45 -1.29
CA LEU A 228 24.54 3.81 -0.17
C LEU A 228 25.21 2.48 0.15
N GLY A 229 25.19 2.08 1.41
CA GLY A 229 25.70 0.81 1.92
C GLY A 229 24.62 -0.28 2.00
N GLY A 230 24.98 -1.41 2.61
CA GLY A 230 24.04 -2.47 2.97
C GLY A 230 23.30 -2.17 4.27
N THR A 231 22.23 -2.94 4.55
CA THR A 231 21.47 -2.84 5.80
C THR A 231 20.66 -4.11 6.04
N GLU A 232 20.07 -4.19 7.23
CA GLU A 232 18.98 -5.12 7.54
C GLU A 232 17.69 -4.31 7.74
N HIS A 233 16.57 -4.83 7.24
CA HIS A 233 15.27 -4.20 7.37
C HIS A 233 14.18 -5.26 7.61
N ARG A 234 13.23 -4.94 8.50
CA ARG A 234 12.04 -5.76 8.73
C ARG A 234 10.82 -5.00 8.24
N ILE A 235 10.10 -5.58 7.30
CA ILE A 235 8.83 -5.05 6.78
C ILE A 235 7.80 -5.05 7.91
N LEU A 236 7.05 -3.96 8.06
CA LEU A 236 5.93 -3.85 9.01
C LEU A 236 4.83 -4.88 8.71
N PRO A 237 4.05 -5.30 9.72
CA PRO A 237 2.82 -6.04 9.48
C PRO A 237 1.85 -5.22 8.62
N ASP A 238 1.07 -5.88 7.77
CA ASP A 238 0.13 -5.20 6.87
C ASP A 238 -1.06 -4.65 7.65
N MET A 239 -1.12 -3.33 7.80
CA MET A 239 -2.21 -2.63 8.50
C MET A 239 -3.59 -2.87 7.86
N ILE A 240 -3.63 -3.23 6.57
CA ILE A 240 -4.88 -3.55 5.88
C ILE A 240 -5.38 -4.94 6.30
N GLU A 241 -4.48 -5.90 6.42
CA GLU A 241 -4.79 -7.22 6.95
C GLU A 241 -5.29 -7.13 8.40
N ILE A 242 -4.63 -6.31 9.23
CA ILE A 242 -5.05 -6.07 10.62
C ILE A 242 -6.47 -5.49 10.70
N GLY A 243 -6.78 -4.45 9.94
CA GLY A 243 -8.12 -3.90 9.87
C GLY A 243 -9.15 -4.91 9.38
N SER A 244 -8.77 -5.75 8.42
CA SER A 244 -9.63 -6.84 7.91
C SER A 244 -9.93 -7.88 8.99
N PHE A 245 -8.95 -8.25 9.83
CA PHE A 245 -9.16 -9.17 10.94
C PHE A 245 -10.04 -8.57 12.06
N ILE A 246 -9.92 -7.26 12.32
CA ILE A 246 -10.83 -6.58 13.27
C ILE A 246 -12.27 -6.68 12.76
N GLY A 247 -12.52 -6.34 11.49
CA GLY A 247 -13.83 -6.45 10.86
C GLY A 247 -14.36 -7.90 10.83
N LEU A 248 -13.49 -8.86 10.47
CA LEU A 248 -13.83 -10.29 10.45
C LEU A 248 -14.27 -10.77 11.85
N ALA A 249 -13.47 -10.48 12.89
CA ALA A 249 -13.78 -10.88 14.25
C ALA A 249 -15.13 -10.33 14.70
N ALA A 250 -15.38 -9.03 14.45
CA ALA A 250 -16.66 -8.41 14.78
C ALA A 250 -17.83 -9.07 14.06
N MET A 251 -17.74 -9.27 12.74
CA MET A 251 -18.85 -9.82 11.95
C MET A 251 -19.17 -11.28 12.26
N THR A 252 -18.17 -12.07 12.63
CA THR A 252 -18.32 -13.53 12.89
C THR A 252 -18.45 -13.88 14.36
N LYS A 253 -18.59 -12.90 15.27
CA LYS A 253 -18.65 -13.10 16.73
C LYS A 253 -17.43 -13.89 17.25
N SER A 254 -16.27 -13.60 16.71
CA SER A 254 -15.05 -14.35 16.94
C SER A 254 -14.18 -13.72 18.04
N GLU A 255 -13.41 -14.55 18.74
CA GLU A 255 -12.39 -14.13 19.68
C GLU A 255 -11.02 -14.29 19.00
N ILE A 256 -10.40 -13.18 18.62
CA ILE A 256 -9.15 -13.18 17.86
C ILE A 256 -8.10 -12.32 18.57
N ARG A 257 -6.88 -12.86 18.69
CA ARG A 257 -5.69 -12.10 19.03
C ARG A 257 -4.87 -11.86 17.79
N ILE A 258 -4.62 -10.61 17.43
CA ILE A 258 -3.68 -10.22 16.39
C ILE A 258 -2.36 -9.91 17.08
N LYS A 259 -1.35 -10.75 16.86
CA LYS A 259 -0.04 -10.63 17.50
C LYS A 259 0.91 -9.84 16.62
N ASP A 260 1.84 -9.09 17.26
CA ASP A 260 2.85 -8.28 16.57
C ASP A 260 2.20 -7.33 15.52
N ALA A 261 1.16 -6.62 15.92
CA ALA A 261 0.31 -5.80 15.03
C ALA A 261 0.99 -4.48 14.58
N GLY A 262 2.15 -4.12 15.13
CA GLY A 262 2.79 -2.84 14.81
C GLY A 262 1.92 -1.65 15.19
N VAL A 263 1.29 -1.69 16.34
CA VAL A 263 0.23 -0.77 16.79
C VAL A 263 0.58 0.71 16.60
N LYS A 264 1.84 1.08 16.88
CA LYS A 264 2.33 2.47 16.70
C LYS A 264 2.23 2.98 15.25
N HIS A 265 2.06 2.10 14.27
CA HIS A 265 1.98 2.43 12.86
C HIS A 265 0.55 2.37 12.28
N LEU A 266 -0.45 2.02 13.10
CA LEU A 266 -1.84 1.89 12.64
C LEU A 266 -2.57 3.24 12.50
N GLY A 267 -2.01 4.32 13.08
CA GLY A 267 -2.62 5.65 13.01
C GLY A 267 -4.08 5.66 13.46
N ILE A 268 -4.97 6.20 12.63
CA ILE A 268 -6.40 6.36 12.95
C ILE A 268 -7.21 5.05 12.74
N ILE A 269 -6.60 3.97 12.25
CA ILE A 269 -7.35 2.74 11.92
C ILE A 269 -8.12 2.18 13.12
N PRO A 270 -7.52 1.98 14.31
CA PRO A 270 -8.24 1.47 15.47
C PRO A 270 -9.45 2.33 15.84
N GLU A 271 -9.29 3.66 15.81
CA GLU A 271 -10.38 4.58 16.14
C GLU A 271 -11.58 4.47 15.20
N LYS A 272 -11.34 4.23 13.90
CA LYS A 272 -12.43 4.06 12.92
C LYS A 272 -13.25 2.80 13.16
N PHE A 273 -12.63 1.71 13.60
CA PHE A 273 -13.36 0.51 13.99
C PHE A 273 -14.10 0.69 15.33
N LYS A 274 -13.55 1.44 16.30
CA LYS A 274 -14.26 1.81 17.52
C LYS A 274 -15.50 2.68 17.24
N LEU A 275 -15.45 3.56 16.24
CA LEU A 275 -16.62 4.33 15.81
C LEU A 275 -17.75 3.45 15.26
N LEU A 276 -17.45 2.26 14.75
CA LEU A 276 -18.47 1.26 14.40
C LEU A 276 -19.03 0.51 15.62
N GLY A 277 -18.52 0.78 16.83
CA GLY A 277 -18.90 0.12 18.07
C GLY A 277 -18.18 -1.19 18.34
N ILE A 278 -17.05 -1.45 17.68
CA ILE A 278 -16.28 -2.67 17.86
C ILE A 278 -15.36 -2.51 19.06
N ASP A 279 -15.49 -3.41 20.04
CA ASP A 279 -14.63 -3.48 21.20
C ASP A 279 -13.38 -4.31 20.91
N PHE A 280 -12.24 -3.79 21.29
CA PHE A 280 -10.96 -4.49 21.33
C PHE A 280 -9.98 -3.78 22.25
N ASP A 281 -9.02 -4.55 22.78
CA ASP A 281 -7.96 -4.07 23.66
C ASP A 281 -6.60 -4.10 22.96
N ILE A 282 -5.82 -3.03 23.17
CA ILE A 282 -4.42 -2.98 22.78
C ILE A 282 -3.57 -3.43 23.97
N GLN A 283 -2.83 -4.52 23.82
CA GLN A 283 -2.00 -5.14 24.84
C GLN A 283 -0.52 -5.18 24.38
N GLY A 284 0.21 -4.09 24.61
CA GLY A 284 1.53 -3.90 24.05
C GLY A 284 1.44 -3.70 22.53
N ASP A 285 2.04 -4.60 21.75
CA ASP A 285 1.95 -4.59 20.28
C ASP A 285 0.90 -5.57 19.72
N ASP A 286 0.11 -6.21 20.60
CA ASP A 286 -0.99 -7.10 20.23
C ASP A 286 -2.33 -6.37 20.28
N ILE A 287 -3.30 -6.84 19.49
CA ILE A 287 -4.70 -6.42 19.54
C ILE A 287 -5.54 -7.65 19.91
N PHE A 288 -6.30 -7.56 20.98
CA PHE A 288 -7.24 -8.58 21.40
C PHE A 288 -8.67 -8.14 21.11
N ILE A 289 -9.38 -8.91 20.31
CA ILE A 289 -10.78 -8.67 19.96
C ILE A 289 -11.62 -9.75 20.64
N PRO A 290 -12.41 -9.42 21.66
CA PRO A 290 -13.31 -10.38 22.31
C PRO A 290 -14.48 -10.75 21.39
N ALA A 291 -15.06 -11.92 21.60
CA ALA A 291 -16.33 -12.25 20.96
C ALA A 291 -17.42 -11.27 21.45
N GLN A 292 -18.11 -10.63 20.51
CA GLN A 292 -19.14 -9.66 20.83
C GLN A 292 -20.45 -9.98 20.09
N GLU A 293 -21.56 -9.99 20.81
CA GLU A 293 -22.88 -10.36 20.27
C GLU A 293 -23.40 -9.31 19.30
N ASP A 294 -23.16 -8.05 19.57
CA ASP A 294 -23.56 -6.93 18.74
C ASP A 294 -22.57 -5.77 18.86
N TYR A 295 -22.68 -4.81 17.98
CA TYR A 295 -21.94 -3.55 18.00
C TYR A 295 -22.80 -2.46 17.37
N GLU A 296 -22.63 -1.22 17.84
CA GLU A 296 -23.48 -0.09 17.47
C GLU A 296 -22.66 1.08 16.98
N ILE A 297 -22.99 1.57 15.79
CA ILE A 297 -22.34 2.70 15.16
C ILE A 297 -22.60 3.95 16.00
N GLN A 298 -21.53 4.65 16.36
CA GLN A 298 -21.60 5.89 17.10
C GLN A 298 -22.19 7.01 16.23
N THR A 299 -22.79 7.99 16.86
CA THR A 299 -23.22 9.24 16.24
C THR A 299 -22.23 10.36 16.53
N TYR A 300 -22.34 11.47 15.80
CA TYR A 300 -21.66 12.70 16.21
C TYR A 300 -22.22 13.20 17.56
N MET A 301 -21.53 14.15 18.19
CA MET A 301 -21.93 14.70 19.49
C MET A 301 -23.32 15.35 19.49
N ASP A 302 -23.77 15.81 18.34
CA ASP A 302 -25.10 16.39 18.12
C ASP A 302 -26.16 15.35 17.73
N GLY A 303 -25.82 14.06 17.73
CA GLY A 303 -26.68 12.96 17.29
C GLY A 303 -26.72 12.76 15.78
N GLY A 304 -25.97 13.51 15.01
CA GLY A 304 -25.88 13.37 13.54
C GLY A 304 -25.28 12.04 13.10
N ILE A 305 -25.64 11.61 11.89
CA ILE A 305 -25.16 10.35 11.29
C ILE A 305 -23.65 10.45 11.03
N LEU A 306 -22.91 9.45 11.53
CA LEU A 306 -21.47 9.34 11.33
C LEU A 306 -21.13 9.26 9.84
N THR A 307 -20.08 9.97 9.45
CA THR A 307 -19.46 9.83 8.13
C THR A 307 -18.04 9.28 8.29
N ILE A 308 -17.73 8.19 7.61
CA ILE A 308 -16.37 7.66 7.48
C ILE A 308 -15.92 7.86 6.04
N TYR A 309 -14.77 8.50 5.87
CA TYR A 309 -14.20 8.82 4.56
C TYR A 309 -12.69 8.55 4.55
N ASP A 310 -12.19 8.23 3.38
CA ASP A 310 -10.76 8.09 3.14
C ASP A 310 -10.08 9.44 2.88
N ASN A 311 -8.82 9.51 3.26
CA ASN A 311 -7.94 10.65 3.02
C ASN A 311 -6.49 10.16 2.91
N PRO A 312 -5.59 10.96 2.30
CA PRO A 312 -4.15 10.77 2.45
C PRO A 312 -3.75 10.68 3.93
N TRP A 313 -2.75 9.85 4.22
CA TRP A 313 -2.24 9.67 5.58
C TRP A 313 -1.85 11.03 6.22
N PRO A 314 -2.12 11.26 7.51
CA PRO A 314 -2.62 10.32 8.53
C PRO A 314 -4.15 10.14 8.56
N GLY A 315 -4.86 10.51 7.50
CA GLY A 315 -6.27 10.16 7.34
C GLY A 315 -6.49 8.67 7.16
N PHE A 316 -7.77 8.28 7.08
CA PHE A 316 -8.13 6.86 6.96
C PHE A 316 -7.80 6.31 5.57
N THR A 317 -7.12 5.18 5.54
CA THR A 317 -6.65 4.59 4.29
C THR A 317 -7.81 4.12 3.39
N PRO A 318 -7.78 4.41 2.08
CA PRO A 318 -8.82 3.97 1.14
C PRO A 318 -8.93 2.45 1.04
N ASP A 319 -7.86 1.72 1.34
CA ASP A 319 -7.82 0.26 1.25
C ASP A 319 -8.66 -0.46 2.32
N LEU A 320 -9.02 0.22 3.42
CA LEU A 320 -9.89 -0.32 4.46
C LEU A 320 -11.34 0.18 4.37
N LEU A 321 -11.65 1.09 3.46
CA LEU A 321 -12.98 1.66 3.39
C LEU A 321 -14.05 0.61 3.03
N SER A 322 -13.70 -0.35 2.15
CA SER A 322 -14.57 -1.49 1.81
C SER A 322 -14.82 -2.39 3.02
N ILE A 323 -13.79 -2.65 3.81
CA ILE A 323 -13.89 -3.47 5.03
C ILE A 323 -14.82 -2.81 6.06
N VAL A 324 -14.64 -1.50 6.28
CA VAL A 324 -15.52 -0.71 7.16
C VAL A 324 -16.97 -0.75 6.68
N LEU A 325 -17.20 -0.59 5.36
CA LEU A 325 -18.53 -0.66 4.77
C LEU A 325 -19.18 -2.02 4.99
N VAL A 326 -18.46 -3.11 4.70
CA VAL A 326 -18.94 -4.48 4.91
C VAL A 326 -19.25 -4.72 6.40
N THR A 327 -18.35 -4.33 7.29
CA THR A 327 -18.51 -4.48 8.74
C THR A 327 -19.74 -3.71 9.23
N ALA A 328 -19.99 -2.51 8.73
CA ALA A 328 -21.15 -1.70 9.09
C ALA A 328 -22.50 -2.37 8.73
N THR A 329 -22.54 -3.27 7.74
CA THR A 329 -23.79 -3.94 7.34
C THR A 329 -24.44 -4.74 8.47
N GLN A 330 -23.67 -5.24 9.44
CA GLN A 330 -24.16 -6.04 10.57
C GLN A 330 -24.23 -5.26 11.89
N ALA A 331 -23.78 -4.01 11.93
CA ALA A 331 -23.90 -3.12 13.09
C ALA A 331 -25.36 -2.72 13.37
N ARG A 332 -25.62 -2.13 14.51
CA ARG A 332 -26.80 -1.29 14.73
C ARG A 332 -26.49 0.14 14.33
N GLY A 333 -27.48 0.87 13.79
CA GLY A 333 -27.31 2.26 13.37
C GLY A 333 -27.00 2.43 11.88
N SER A 334 -26.61 3.63 11.50
CA SER A 334 -26.34 4.00 10.12
C SER A 334 -25.04 4.80 9.99
N VAL A 335 -24.35 4.65 8.86
CA VAL A 335 -23.13 5.38 8.55
C VAL A 335 -23.10 5.77 7.08
N LEU A 336 -22.62 6.97 6.79
CA LEU A 336 -22.28 7.40 5.44
C LEU A 336 -20.81 7.05 5.17
N ILE A 337 -20.58 6.24 4.15
CA ILE A 337 -19.24 5.94 3.62
C ILE A 337 -18.97 6.86 2.44
N HIS A 338 -17.85 7.58 2.48
CA HIS A 338 -17.47 8.50 1.42
C HIS A 338 -16.07 8.20 0.88
N GLN A 339 -16.01 7.61 -0.30
CA GLN A 339 -14.79 7.33 -1.04
C GLN A 339 -14.33 8.58 -1.79
N LYS A 340 -13.28 9.25 -1.32
CA LYS A 340 -12.76 10.50 -1.90
C LYS A 340 -11.62 10.30 -2.89
N MET A 341 -10.80 9.26 -2.67
CA MET A 341 -9.51 9.13 -3.35
C MET A 341 -9.57 8.35 -4.67
N PHE A 342 -10.62 7.54 -4.90
CA PHE A 342 -10.75 6.71 -6.11
C PHE A 342 -12.16 6.76 -6.69
N GLU A 343 -12.25 6.59 -8.01
CA GLU A 343 -13.51 6.80 -8.77
C GLU A 343 -14.44 5.58 -8.75
N SER A 344 -13.93 4.37 -8.50
CA SER A 344 -14.71 3.15 -8.82
C SER A 344 -14.68 2.09 -7.70
N ARG A 345 -14.38 2.47 -6.45
CA ARG A 345 -14.24 1.48 -5.38
C ARG A 345 -15.54 1.10 -4.68
N LEU A 346 -16.65 1.77 -4.91
CA LEU A 346 -17.95 1.43 -4.29
C LEU A 346 -18.83 0.54 -5.16
N PHE A 347 -18.45 0.19 -6.38
CA PHE A 347 -19.28 -0.64 -7.25
C PHE A 347 -19.56 -2.05 -6.72
N PHE A 348 -18.74 -2.56 -5.81
CA PHE A 348 -18.99 -3.85 -5.16
C PHE A 348 -20.25 -3.84 -4.26
N THR A 349 -20.76 -2.68 -3.89
CA THR A 349 -21.96 -2.54 -3.03
C THR A 349 -23.17 -3.22 -3.62
N ASP A 350 -23.29 -3.30 -4.96
CA ASP A 350 -24.35 -4.03 -5.65
C ASP A 350 -24.40 -5.51 -5.19
N LYS A 351 -23.22 -6.13 -5.01
CA LYS A 351 -23.12 -7.51 -4.54
C LYS A 351 -23.57 -7.65 -3.09
N LEU A 352 -23.25 -6.67 -2.25
CA LEU A 352 -23.74 -6.65 -0.86
C LEU A 352 -25.26 -6.46 -0.80
N ILE A 353 -25.82 -5.64 -1.67
CA ILE A 353 -27.29 -5.48 -1.79
C ILE A 353 -27.92 -6.81 -2.24
N ASP A 354 -27.34 -7.49 -3.23
CA ASP A 354 -27.77 -8.83 -3.66
C ASP A 354 -27.71 -9.84 -2.49
N MET A 355 -26.75 -9.71 -1.58
CA MET A 355 -26.64 -10.53 -0.36
C MET A 355 -27.66 -10.16 0.72
N GLY A 356 -28.39 -9.05 0.56
CA GLY A 356 -29.42 -8.58 1.49
C GLY A 356 -28.99 -7.43 2.40
N ALA A 357 -27.83 -6.81 2.16
CA ALA A 357 -27.42 -5.61 2.89
C ALA A 357 -28.33 -4.43 2.56
N GLN A 358 -28.60 -3.56 3.54
CA GLN A 358 -29.37 -2.34 3.34
C GLN A 358 -28.39 -1.18 3.08
N ILE A 359 -28.17 -0.90 1.79
CA ILE A 359 -27.26 0.15 1.33
C ILE A 359 -27.99 1.05 0.35
N ILE A 360 -27.84 2.36 0.52
CA ILE A 360 -28.25 3.36 -0.45
C ILE A 360 -27.00 3.91 -1.12
N LEU A 361 -26.77 3.55 -2.38
CA LEU A 361 -25.71 4.13 -3.18
C LEU A 361 -26.15 5.53 -3.64
N CYS A 362 -25.64 6.57 -2.99
CA CYS A 362 -26.02 7.96 -3.27
C CYS A 362 -25.44 8.45 -4.60
N ASP A 363 -24.20 8.08 -4.87
CA ASP A 363 -23.46 8.35 -6.10
C ASP A 363 -22.21 7.42 -6.16
N PRO A 364 -21.33 7.49 -7.18
CA PRO A 364 -20.16 6.62 -7.29
C PRO A 364 -19.20 6.70 -6.11
N HIS A 365 -19.28 7.75 -5.30
CA HIS A 365 -18.37 8.04 -4.20
C HIS A 365 -18.98 7.91 -2.81
N ARG A 366 -20.32 7.85 -2.70
CA ARG A 366 -21.01 7.87 -1.40
C ARG A 366 -22.06 6.77 -1.29
N ALA A 367 -22.01 6.05 -0.20
CA ALA A 367 -22.98 5.01 0.14
C ALA A 367 -23.41 5.14 1.60
N THR A 368 -24.73 5.17 1.86
CA THR A 368 -25.27 5.08 3.22
C THR A 368 -25.56 3.64 3.52
N VAL A 369 -24.93 3.12 4.57
CA VAL A 369 -25.17 1.77 5.09
C VAL A 369 -26.13 1.88 6.27
N ILE A 370 -27.22 1.11 6.23
CA ILE A 370 -28.15 0.93 7.32
C ILE A 370 -27.88 -0.46 7.87
N GLY A 371 -27.27 -0.52 9.05
CA GLY A 371 -26.84 -1.77 9.65
C GLY A 371 -28.03 -2.64 10.04
N LEU A 372 -27.93 -3.93 9.78
CA LEU A 372 -29.00 -4.91 10.03
C LEU A 372 -29.14 -5.28 11.52
N GLY A 373 -28.18 -4.87 12.39
CA GLY A 373 -28.17 -5.22 13.79
C GLY A 373 -28.23 -6.74 14.01
N ARG A 374 -27.66 -7.50 13.08
CA ARG A 374 -27.63 -8.97 13.05
C ARG A 374 -29.01 -9.65 13.05
N LYS A 375 -30.09 -8.91 12.77
CA LYS A 375 -31.43 -9.48 12.69
C LYS A 375 -31.58 -10.47 11.54
N HIS A 376 -30.84 -10.23 10.47
CA HIS A 376 -30.79 -11.08 9.27
C HIS A 376 -29.34 -11.27 8.84
N PRO A 377 -28.87 -12.51 8.62
CA PRO A 377 -27.56 -12.75 8.05
C PRO A 377 -27.56 -12.36 6.55
N LEU A 378 -26.42 -12.00 6.02
CA LEU A 378 -26.23 -11.89 4.58
C LEU A 378 -26.28 -13.28 3.95
N ARG A 379 -26.98 -13.40 2.82
CA ARG A 379 -27.05 -14.65 2.06
C ARG A 379 -25.82 -14.86 1.18
N GLY A 380 -25.45 -16.12 0.99
CA GLY A 380 -24.37 -16.47 0.05
C GLY A 380 -24.77 -16.22 -1.41
N ILE A 381 -23.83 -15.73 -2.19
CA ILE A 381 -23.96 -15.56 -3.65
C ILE A 381 -22.66 -15.99 -4.34
N THR A 382 -22.70 -16.17 -5.66
CA THR A 382 -21.49 -16.28 -6.47
C THR A 382 -21.10 -14.88 -6.93
N MET A 383 -19.86 -14.48 -6.66
CA MET A 383 -19.35 -13.18 -7.08
C MET A 383 -17.92 -13.27 -7.62
N SER A 384 -17.52 -12.28 -8.40
CA SER A 384 -16.13 -12.05 -8.75
C SER A 384 -15.55 -10.96 -7.85
N SER A 385 -14.30 -11.12 -7.43
CA SER A 385 -13.58 -10.07 -6.71
C SER A 385 -13.47 -8.81 -7.59
N PRO A 386 -13.93 -7.64 -7.15
CA PRO A 386 -13.85 -6.41 -7.92
C PRO A 386 -12.43 -5.85 -7.99
N ASP A 387 -11.67 -5.96 -6.92
CA ASP A 387 -10.25 -5.63 -6.83
C ASP A 387 -9.59 -6.40 -5.67
N ILE A 388 -8.28 -6.28 -5.54
CA ILE A 388 -7.48 -7.05 -4.56
C ILE A 388 -7.78 -6.69 -3.09
N ARG A 389 -8.50 -5.59 -2.81
CA ARG A 389 -8.82 -5.10 -1.45
C ARG A 389 -10.30 -5.21 -1.11
N ALA A 390 -11.19 -5.03 -2.07
CA ALA A 390 -12.63 -5.10 -1.84
C ALA A 390 -13.21 -6.51 -1.98
N GLY A 391 -12.49 -7.43 -2.63
CA GLY A 391 -12.92 -8.81 -2.85
C GLY A 391 -12.66 -9.77 -1.64
#